data_3f0764acdb20810fd2ef1c16a543467f
#
_entry.id   3f0764acdb20810fd2ef1c16a543467f
#
_cell.length_a   1.000
_cell.length_b   1.000
_cell.length_c   1.000
_cell.angle_alpha   90.00
_cell.angle_beta   90.00
_cell.angle_gamma   90.00
#
_symmetry.space_group_name_H-M   'P 1'
#
loop_
_entity.id
_entity.type
_entity.pdbx_description
1 polymer ?
#
loop_
_entity_poly.entity_id
_entity_poly.type
_entity_poly.pdbx_seq_one_letter_code
_entity_poly.pdbx_strand_id
1 'polypeptide(L)'
;MYEKAGVALNHEPQIESFSETSPHPALGVDYGGSRIGIAATDDLGIMPHPVETIDLTHGSDGLARIRDISEMRKVKTLVVGLPLRLDGTEGDSAKKVKHYAEKLTRMLPHLTLVFVDETYSTMDASQKLHEAGKNARKQKAVIDQVAAVEILNRWMEEIA
;
A
#
# COMPACT_ATOMS: atom_id res chain seq x y z
N MET A 1 11.79 42.76 22.56
CA MET A 1 11.58 41.96 23.62
C MET A 1 10.68 40.87 23.33
N TYR A 2 9.53 41.16 23.36
CA TYR A 2 8.53 40.25 23.10
C TYR A 2 8.65 39.60 21.86
N GLU A 3 9.27 40.16 20.96
CA GLU A 3 9.49 39.56 19.70
C GLU A 3 10.26 38.27 19.77
N LYS A 4 11.20 38.18 20.64
CA LYS A 4 11.97 36.96 20.80
C LYS A 4 11.11 35.79 21.24
N ALA A 5 10.16 36.02 22.10
CA ALA A 5 9.27 34.99 22.54
C ALA A 5 8.40 34.50 21.38
N GLY A 6 7.96 35.43 20.54
CA GLY A 6 7.18 35.05 19.37
C GLY A 6 7.97 34.20 18.40
N VAL A 7 9.25 34.47 18.21
CA VAL A 7 10.08 33.67 17.34
C VAL A 7 10.23 32.27 17.87
N ALA A 8 10.44 32.12 19.18
CA ALA A 8 10.58 30.79 19.78
C ALA A 8 9.33 29.94 19.58
N LEU A 9 8.16 30.55 19.66
CA LEU A 9 6.90 29.85 19.47
C LEU A 9 6.70 29.39 18.02
N ASN A 10 7.31 30.07 17.07
CA ASN A 10 7.15 29.72 15.67
C ASN A 10 7.76 28.39 15.27
N HIS A 11 8.60 27.83 16.11
CA HIS A 11 9.19 26.54 15.78
C HIS A 11 8.19 25.37 15.89
N GLU A 12 7.27 25.44 16.83
CA GLU A 12 6.32 24.36 17.02
C GLU A 12 5.40 24.14 15.81
N PRO A 13 4.81 25.16 15.21
CA PRO A 13 4.02 24.97 14.02
C PRO A 13 4.79 24.36 12.85
N GLN A 14 6.07 24.67 12.74
CA GLN A 14 6.90 24.10 11.67
C GLN A 14 7.08 22.60 11.84
N ILE A 15 7.24 22.12 13.07
CA ILE A 15 7.39 20.71 13.36
C ILE A 15 6.11 19.95 13.05
N GLU A 16 4.99 20.51 13.45
CA GLU A 16 3.68 19.91 13.16
C GLU A 16 3.42 19.83 11.66
N SER A 17 3.71 20.90 10.94
CA SER A 17 3.56 20.95 9.50
C SER A 17 4.41 19.90 8.81
N PHE A 18 5.64 19.69 9.25
CA PHE A 18 6.51 18.67 8.69
C PHE A 18 5.94 17.28 8.92
N SER A 19 5.44 16.99 10.10
CA SER A 19 4.82 15.73 10.44
C SER A 19 3.58 15.46 9.57
N GLU A 20 2.77 16.46 9.31
CA GLU A 20 1.58 16.33 8.50
C GLU A 20 1.88 16.05 7.03
N THR A 21 3.03 16.45 6.52
CA THR A 21 3.40 16.23 5.13
C THR A 21 3.99 14.84 4.85
N SER A 22 4.29 14.07 5.89
CA SER A 22 4.81 12.71 5.70
C SER A 22 3.77 11.82 5.00
N PRO A 23 4.17 11.03 4.00
CA PRO A 23 3.25 10.10 3.34
C PRO A 23 2.99 8.83 4.15
N HIS A 24 3.68 8.66 5.28
CA HIS A 24 3.53 7.48 6.14
C HIS A 24 2.56 7.75 7.30
N PRO A 25 1.86 6.70 7.79
CA PRO A 25 1.91 5.32 7.33
C PRO A 25 1.26 5.14 5.97
N ALA A 26 1.80 4.20 5.18
CA ALA A 26 1.25 3.85 3.89
C ALA A 26 0.74 2.41 3.92
N LEU A 27 -0.28 2.13 3.11
CA LEU A 27 -0.82 0.79 2.95
C LEU A 27 -0.55 0.32 1.53
N GLY A 28 0.10 -0.82 1.39
CA GLY A 28 0.33 -1.45 0.10
C GLY A 28 -0.82 -2.40 -0.21
N VAL A 29 -1.35 -2.31 -1.42
CA VAL A 29 -2.50 -3.08 -1.87
C VAL A 29 -2.15 -3.81 -3.15
N ASP A 30 -2.15 -5.14 -3.08
CA ASP A 30 -1.99 -6.00 -4.24
C ASP A 30 -3.34 -6.64 -4.56
N TYR A 31 -4.05 -6.04 -5.50
CA TYR A 31 -5.39 -6.49 -5.87
C TYR A 31 -5.32 -7.62 -6.90
N GLY A 32 -5.74 -8.83 -6.49
CA GLY A 32 -5.97 -9.94 -7.42
C GLY A 32 -7.44 -10.27 -7.39
N GLY A 33 -8.06 -10.73 -8.42
CA GLY A 33 -9.51 -10.94 -8.49
C GLY A 33 -10.12 -11.77 -7.37
N SER A 34 -9.36 -12.68 -6.75
CA SER A 34 -9.84 -13.55 -5.67
C SER A 34 -9.34 -13.16 -4.30
N ARG A 35 -8.26 -12.40 -4.20
CA ARG A 35 -7.60 -12.02 -2.95
C ARG A 35 -6.95 -10.67 -3.09
N ILE A 36 -6.80 -10.01 -1.95
CA ILE A 36 -6.05 -8.76 -1.87
C ILE A 36 -4.97 -8.94 -0.82
N GLY A 37 -3.72 -8.75 -1.20
CA GLY A 37 -2.59 -8.73 -0.27
C GLY A 37 -2.42 -7.34 0.31
N ILE A 38 -2.22 -7.25 1.62
CA ILE A 38 -2.07 -5.98 2.33
C ILE A 38 -0.77 -5.97 3.10
N ALA A 39 -0.03 -4.88 2.95
CA ALA A 39 1.16 -4.57 3.74
C ALA A 39 1.09 -3.12 4.20
N ALA A 40 1.90 -2.75 5.17
CA ALA A 40 1.89 -1.39 5.70
C ALA A 40 3.28 -0.93 6.11
N THR A 41 3.47 0.39 6.12
CA THR A 41 4.62 1.01 6.78
C THR A 41 4.17 1.60 8.11
N ASP A 42 5.12 1.82 9.02
CA ASP A 42 4.84 2.54 10.26
C ASP A 42 4.96 4.05 10.04
N ASP A 43 4.77 4.82 11.12
CA ASP A 43 4.84 6.28 11.06
C ASP A 43 6.18 6.80 10.56
N LEU A 44 7.26 6.07 10.82
CA LEU A 44 8.60 6.47 10.43
C LEU A 44 8.95 6.05 9.00
N GLY A 45 8.18 5.12 8.43
CA GLY A 45 8.43 4.66 7.07
C GLY A 45 9.78 3.97 6.88
N ILE A 46 10.23 3.22 7.89
CA ILE A 46 11.54 2.57 7.84
C ILE A 46 11.49 1.29 7.03
N MET A 47 10.49 0.45 7.27
CA MET A 47 10.38 -0.86 6.63
C MET A 47 8.92 -1.28 6.50
N PRO A 48 8.49 -1.72 5.32
CA PRO A 48 7.14 -2.29 5.18
C PRO A 48 7.07 -3.67 5.81
N HIS A 49 5.89 -4.05 6.26
CA HIS A 49 5.63 -5.36 6.84
C HIS A 49 4.29 -5.89 6.36
N PRO A 50 4.13 -7.23 6.28
CA PRO A 50 2.86 -7.82 5.87
C PRO A 50 1.77 -7.60 6.92
N VAL A 51 0.54 -7.43 6.47
CA VAL A 51 -0.61 -7.21 7.37
C VAL A 51 -1.59 -8.36 7.28
N GLU A 52 -2.18 -8.60 6.13
CA GLU A 52 -3.11 -9.70 5.93
C GLU A 52 -3.42 -9.93 4.46
N THR A 53 -4.09 -11.04 4.18
CA THR A 53 -4.66 -11.31 2.86
C THR A 53 -6.18 -11.32 3.01
N ILE A 54 -6.86 -10.52 2.21
CA ILE A 54 -8.32 -10.44 2.21
C ILE A 54 -8.87 -11.41 1.17
N ASP A 55 -9.74 -12.31 1.60
CA ASP A 55 -10.37 -13.29 0.72
C ASP A 55 -11.64 -12.68 0.11
N LEU A 56 -11.73 -12.66 -1.21
CA LEU A 56 -12.88 -12.13 -1.93
C LEU A 56 -13.84 -13.21 -2.42
N THR A 57 -13.55 -14.50 -2.16
CA THR A 57 -14.32 -15.60 -2.72
C THR A 57 -15.69 -15.81 -2.06
N HIS A 58 -15.96 -15.12 -0.96
CA HIS A 58 -17.22 -15.24 -0.22
C HIS A 58 -18.13 -14.03 -0.38
N GLY A 59 -18.02 -13.33 -1.50
CA GLY A 59 -18.91 -12.22 -1.82
C GLY A 59 -18.50 -10.85 -1.31
N SER A 60 -17.40 -10.76 -0.56
CA SER A 60 -16.86 -9.48 -0.11
C SER A 60 -16.04 -8.85 -1.23
N ASP A 61 -16.08 -7.53 -1.36
CA ASP A 61 -15.18 -6.79 -2.26
C ASP A 61 -13.94 -6.25 -1.54
N GLY A 62 -13.83 -6.46 -0.23
CA GLY A 62 -12.68 -6.07 0.57
C GLY A 62 -12.62 -4.59 0.94
N LEU A 63 -13.51 -3.77 0.42
CA LEU A 63 -13.45 -2.31 0.65
C LEU A 63 -13.60 -1.94 2.12
N ALA A 64 -14.58 -2.55 2.81
CA ALA A 64 -14.80 -2.28 4.23
C ALA A 64 -13.59 -2.67 5.06
N ARG A 65 -12.95 -3.78 4.74
CA ARG A 65 -11.76 -4.23 5.46
C ARG A 65 -10.57 -3.28 5.26
N ILE A 66 -10.36 -2.83 4.02
CA ILE A 66 -9.30 -1.86 3.74
C ILE A 66 -9.57 -0.56 4.48
N ARG A 67 -10.82 -0.10 4.51
CA ARG A 67 -11.20 1.08 5.29
C ARG A 67 -10.86 0.90 6.77
N ASP A 68 -11.24 -0.22 7.36
CA ASP A 68 -11.00 -0.49 8.78
C ASP A 68 -9.51 -0.52 9.10
N ILE A 69 -8.71 -1.17 8.26
CA ILE A 69 -7.26 -1.21 8.43
C ILE A 69 -6.67 0.20 8.30
N SER A 70 -7.13 0.96 7.32
CA SER A 70 -6.64 2.32 7.07
C SER A 70 -6.94 3.25 8.24
N GLU A 71 -8.13 3.17 8.79
CA GLU A 71 -8.52 3.96 9.95
C GLU A 71 -7.76 3.56 11.21
N MET A 72 -7.65 2.27 11.45
CA MET A 72 -6.96 1.74 12.62
C MET A 72 -5.49 2.12 12.64
N ARG A 73 -4.84 2.10 11.47
CA ARG A 73 -3.42 2.41 11.33
C ARG A 73 -3.15 3.87 11.01
N LYS A 74 -4.17 4.68 10.87
CA LYS A 74 -4.06 6.10 10.52
C LYS A 74 -3.26 6.31 9.22
N VAL A 75 -3.59 5.50 8.23
CA VAL A 75 -2.93 5.50 6.92
C VAL A 75 -3.14 6.82 6.21
N LYS A 76 -2.11 7.33 5.57
CA LYS A 76 -2.16 8.58 4.79
C LYS A 76 -2.09 8.32 3.29
N THR A 77 -1.44 7.23 2.88
CA THR A 77 -1.23 6.91 1.47
C THR A 77 -1.62 5.47 1.18
N LEU A 78 -2.38 5.27 0.11
CA LEU A 78 -2.65 3.95 -0.44
C LEU A 78 -1.75 3.76 -1.65
N VAL A 79 -0.93 2.72 -1.64
CA VAL A 79 -0.02 2.39 -2.73
C VAL A 79 -0.53 1.12 -3.39
N VAL A 80 -1.00 1.25 -4.62
CA VAL A 80 -1.65 0.15 -5.33
C VAL A 80 -0.74 -0.34 -6.45
N GLY A 81 -0.48 -1.64 -6.48
CA GLY A 81 0.29 -2.24 -7.56
C GLY A 81 -0.50 -2.26 -8.86
N LEU A 82 0.11 -1.77 -9.92
CA LEU A 82 -0.52 -1.74 -11.24
C LEU A 82 0.16 -2.75 -12.15
N PRO A 83 -0.52 -3.87 -12.48
CA PRO A 83 0.08 -4.92 -13.32
C PRO A 83 0.09 -4.47 -14.78
N LEU A 84 1.27 -4.14 -15.29
CA LEU A 84 1.45 -3.77 -16.68
C LEU A 84 1.92 -4.98 -17.49
N ARG A 85 1.66 -4.95 -18.81
CA ARG A 85 2.21 -5.93 -19.74
C ARG A 85 3.72 -5.73 -19.86
N LEU A 86 4.41 -6.71 -20.41
CA LEU A 86 5.86 -6.67 -20.60
C LEU A 86 6.33 -5.46 -21.42
N ASP A 87 5.48 -4.97 -22.32
CA ASP A 87 5.77 -3.79 -23.14
C ASP A 87 5.42 -2.47 -22.44
N GLY A 88 4.99 -2.52 -21.19
CA GLY A 88 4.61 -1.35 -20.40
C GLY A 88 3.19 -0.86 -20.62
N THR A 89 2.39 -1.53 -21.46
CA THR A 89 1.02 -1.11 -21.71
C THR A 89 0.04 -1.71 -20.70
N GLU A 90 -1.13 -1.09 -20.58
CA GLU A 90 -2.19 -1.55 -19.68
C GLU A 90 -3.05 -2.60 -20.36
N GLY A 91 -3.14 -3.77 -19.71
CA GLY A 91 -4.05 -4.83 -20.14
C GLY A 91 -5.30 -4.85 -19.27
N ASP A 92 -6.05 -5.97 -19.37
CA ASP A 92 -7.29 -6.13 -18.61
C ASP A 92 -7.06 -6.11 -17.10
N SER A 93 -5.95 -6.69 -16.64
CA SER A 93 -5.60 -6.69 -15.20
C SER A 93 -5.41 -5.27 -14.68
N ALA A 94 -4.70 -4.43 -15.43
CA ALA A 94 -4.47 -3.04 -15.05
C ALA A 94 -5.79 -2.27 -14.99
N LYS A 95 -6.68 -2.51 -15.95
CA LYS A 95 -8.00 -1.87 -15.96
C LYS A 95 -8.83 -2.24 -14.73
N LYS A 96 -8.81 -3.52 -14.35
CA LYS A 96 -9.52 -3.99 -13.16
C LYS A 96 -8.97 -3.33 -11.89
N VAL A 97 -7.66 -3.23 -11.79
CA VAL A 97 -7.01 -2.57 -10.63
C VAL A 97 -7.39 -1.11 -10.58
N LYS A 98 -7.36 -0.41 -11.71
CA LYS A 98 -7.75 1.01 -11.75
C LYS A 98 -9.22 1.21 -11.36
N HIS A 99 -10.10 0.32 -11.81
CA HIS A 99 -11.50 0.37 -11.43
C HIS A 99 -11.67 0.18 -9.91
N TYR A 100 -10.94 -0.76 -9.33
CA TYR A 100 -10.95 -0.97 -7.88
C TYR A 100 -10.39 0.25 -7.14
N ALA A 101 -9.32 0.82 -7.66
CA ALA A 101 -8.70 2.01 -7.08
C ALA A 101 -9.67 3.22 -7.07
N GLU A 102 -10.51 3.35 -8.08
CA GLU A 102 -11.56 4.38 -8.09
C GLU A 102 -12.52 4.22 -6.92
N LYS A 103 -12.90 2.98 -6.62
CA LYS A 103 -13.76 2.70 -5.46
C LYS A 103 -13.07 3.06 -4.15
N LEU A 104 -11.78 2.73 -4.04
CA LEU A 104 -10.98 3.11 -2.85
C LEU A 104 -10.92 4.63 -2.70
N THR A 105 -10.69 5.35 -3.77
CA THR A 105 -10.62 6.81 -3.74
C THR A 105 -11.95 7.43 -3.32
N ARG A 106 -13.06 6.89 -3.79
CA ARG A 106 -14.39 7.39 -3.39
C ARG A 106 -14.68 7.11 -1.93
N MET A 107 -14.25 5.96 -1.42
CA MET A 107 -14.49 5.58 -0.03
C MET A 107 -13.57 6.32 0.94
N LEU A 108 -12.35 6.59 0.52
CA LEU A 108 -11.31 7.22 1.35
C LEU A 108 -10.73 8.46 0.64
N PRO A 109 -11.56 9.49 0.41
CA PRO A 109 -11.13 10.64 -0.41
C PRO A 109 -10.06 11.49 0.23
N HIS A 110 -9.85 11.36 1.53
CA HIS A 110 -8.81 12.09 2.26
C HIS A 110 -7.43 11.44 2.16
N LEU A 111 -7.34 10.21 1.62
CA LEU A 111 -6.05 9.54 1.43
C LEU A 111 -5.51 9.82 0.04
N THR A 112 -4.18 9.87 -0.07
CA THR A 112 -3.52 9.93 -1.36
C THR A 112 -3.43 8.51 -1.91
N LEU A 113 -3.80 8.30 -3.17
CA LEU A 113 -3.65 7.00 -3.82
C LEU A 113 -2.63 7.12 -4.94
N VAL A 114 -1.64 6.25 -4.95
CA VAL A 114 -0.60 6.20 -5.99
C VAL A 114 -0.49 4.79 -6.55
N PHE A 115 -0.08 4.68 -7.81
CA PHE A 115 0.17 3.39 -8.46
C PHE A 115 1.66 3.14 -8.57
N VAL A 116 2.04 1.88 -8.47
CA VAL A 116 3.41 1.42 -8.67
C VAL A 116 3.38 0.23 -9.63
N ASP A 117 4.28 0.20 -10.60
CA ASP A 117 4.39 -0.91 -11.53
C ASP A 117 4.81 -2.18 -10.81
N GLU A 118 4.06 -3.28 -11.00
CA GLU A 118 4.36 -4.56 -10.37
C GLU A 118 4.59 -5.70 -11.38
N THR A 119 5.04 -5.36 -12.58
CA THR A 119 5.14 -6.31 -13.71
C THR A 119 5.73 -7.68 -13.35
N TYR A 120 6.72 -7.75 -12.48
CA TYR A 120 7.38 -9.01 -12.12
C TYR A 120 7.34 -9.37 -10.64
N SER A 121 6.78 -8.53 -9.77
CA SER A 121 6.88 -8.73 -8.33
C SER A 121 6.23 -10.04 -7.85
N THR A 122 5.07 -10.37 -8.40
CA THR A 122 4.34 -11.59 -8.01
C THR A 122 5.10 -12.85 -8.40
N MET A 123 5.77 -12.85 -9.57
CA MET A 123 6.57 -13.98 -10.00
C MET A 123 7.74 -14.23 -9.07
N ASP A 124 8.45 -13.18 -8.69
CA ASP A 124 9.59 -13.29 -7.78
C ASP A 124 9.17 -13.82 -6.42
N ALA A 125 8.07 -13.31 -5.87
CA ALA A 125 7.52 -13.76 -4.60
C ALA A 125 7.11 -15.24 -4.66
N SER A 126 6.45 -15.64 -5.75
CA SER A 126 6.03 -17.02 -5.97
C SER A 126 7.23 -17.97 -6.02
N GLN A 127 8.28 -17.59 -6.71
CA GLN A 127 9.49 -18.40 -6.83
C GLN A 127 10.16 -18.60 -5.48
N LYS A 128 10.30 -17.52 -4.71
CA LYS A 128 10.90 -17.59 -3.36
C LYS A 128 10.13 -18.54 -2.45
N LEU A 129 8.81 -18.48 -2.49
CA LEU A 129 7.99 -19.34 -1.64
C LEU A 129 7.96 -20.78 -2.10
N HIS A 130 8.04 -21.03 -3.39
CA HIS A 130 8.16 -22.36 -3.93
C HIS A 130 9.43 -23.03 -3.42
N GLU A 131 10.55 -22.32 -3.41
CA GLU A 131 11.81 -22.80 -2.86
C GLU A 131 11.71 -23.08 -1.36
N ALA A 132 10.88 -22.36 -0.64
CA ALA A 132 10.67 -22.56 0.78
C ALA A 132 9.82 -23.79 1.11
N GLY A 133 9.18 -24.44 0.13
CA GLY A 133 8.44 -25.68 0.33
C GLY A 133 7.12 -25.55 1.09
N LYS A 134 6.49 -24.40 1.09
CA LYS A 134 5.22 -24.20 1.76
C LYS A 134 4.07 -24.79 0.96
N ASN A 135 2.97 -25.21 1.66
CA ASN A 135 1.83 -25.75 0.94
C ASN A 135 1.11 -24.67 0.11
N ALA A 136 0.42 -25.09 -0.96
CA ALA A 136 -0.12 -24.19 -1.97
C ALA A 136 -1.07 -23.12 -1.41
N ARG A 137 -1.92 -23.46 -0.46
CA ARG A 137 -2.90 -22.54 0.10
C ARG A 137 -2.24 -21.45 0.94
N LYS A 138 -1.31 -21.85 1.82
CA LYS A 138 -0.55 -20.92 2.63
C LYS A 138 0.39 -20.09 1.76
N GLN A 139 0.95 -20.70 0.72
CA GLN A 139 1.79 -19.98 -0.24
C GLN A 139 1.04 -18.82 -0.89
N LYS A 140 -0.19 -19.04 -1.34
CA LYS A 140 -0.98 -17.99 -2.00
C LYS A 140 -1.23 -16.80 -1.09
N ALA A 141 -1.62 -17.05 0.16
CA ALA A 141 -1.84 -15.98 1.12
C ALA A 141 -0.57 -15.21 1.42
N VAL A 142 0.56 -15.90 1.57
CA VAL A 142 1.84 -15.25 1.85
C VAL A 142 2.38 -14.53 0.62
N ILE A 143 2.21 -15.10 -0.59
CA ILE A 143 2.59 -14.46 -1.84
C ILE A 143 1.93 -13.09 -1.98
N ASP A 144 0.63 -13.00 -1.70
CA ASP A 144 -0.11 -11.75 -1.80
C ASP A 144 0.45 -10.69 -0.85
N GLN A 145 0.79 -11.09 0.37
CA GLN A 145 1.38 -10.17 1.36
C GLN A 145 2.80 -9.76 0.98
N VAL A 146 3.60 -10.69 0.48
CA VAL A 146 4.97 -10.40 0.03
C VAL A 146 4.92 -9.46 -1.18
N ALA A 147 3.99 -9.67 -2.09
CA ALA A 147 3.80 -8.78 -3.23
C ALA A 147 3.43 -7.37 -2.78
N ALA A 148 2.57 -7.24 -1.78
CA ALA A 148 2.20 -5.95 -1.22
C ALA A 148 3.39 -5.26 -0.54
N VAL A 149 4.24 -6.01 0.16
CA VAL A 149 5.49 -5.47 0.73
C VAL A 149 6.41 -4.96 -0.37
N GLU A 150 6.55 -5.71 -1.46
CA GLU A 150 7.40 -5.30 -2.60
C GLU A 150 6.88 -4.05 -3.28
N ILE A 151 5.56 -3.90 -3.40
CA ILE A 151 4.93 -2.68 -3.90
C ILE A 151 5.34 -1.49 -3.05
N LEU A 152 5.28 -1.62 -1.72
CA LEU A 152 5.70 -0.56 -0.82
C LEU A 152 7.19 -0.26 -0.91
N ASN A 153 8.04 -1.29 -1.00
CA ASN A 153 9.48 -1.10 -1.17
C ASN A 153 9.78 -0.30 -2.44
N ARG A 154 9.13 -0.65 -3.53
CA ARG A 154 9.33 0.05 -4.81
C ARG A 154 8.88 1.51 -4.71
N TRP A 155 7.73 1.76 -4.10
CA TRP A 155 7.25 3.11 -3.88
C TRP A 155 8.21 3.92 -3.01
N MET A 156 8.72 3.32 -1.94
CA MET A 156 9.66 3.99 -1.05
C MET A 156 10.96 4.36 -1.77
N GLU A 157 11.42 3.52 -2.69
CA GLU A 157 12.58 3.84 -3.53
C GLU A 157 12.29 5.02 -4.45
N GLU A 158 11.10 5.08 -5.03
CA GLU A 158 10.71 6.16 -5.95
C GLU A 158 10.62 7.52 -5.26
N ILE A 159 10.21 7.56 -4.00
CA ILE A 159 10.06 8.82 -3.25
C ILE A 159 11.31 9.22 -2.46
N ALA A 160 12.32 8.36 -2.45
CA ALA A 160 13.55 8.62 -1.70
C ALA A 160 14.40 9.72 -2.36
#